data_dce36a12db4a5ac5429a69cd1c2cf5b7
#
_entry.id   dce36a12db4a5ac5429a69cd1c2cf5b7
#
_cell.length_a   1.000
_cell.length_b   1.000
_cell.length_c   1.000
_cell.angle_alpha   90.00
_cell.angle_beta   90.00
_cell.angle_gamma   90.00
#
_symmetry.space_group_name_H-M   'P 1'
#
loop_
_entity.id
_entity.type
_entity.pdbx_description
1 polymer ?
#
loop_
_entity_poly.entity_id
_entity_poly.type
_entity_poly.pdbx_seq_one_letter_code
_entity_poly.pdbx_strand_id
1 'polypeptide(L)'
;PSFKYLGISFVTGRRLKVDCDIVKRKFFAACNSILGNSTHGHEMVRLALQESYCLPILQYGLAALHITGSQLNELNAAWNMVYRRIFGYHKYESVRLLIHCLGRLDFLHLSILSALRFYKSCLKSESLIVANLMFIFSMTGEFKLVCLKAGLCNNLSNCSWSYLNLSVAGSFSSNVEALDT
;
A
#
# COMPACT_ATOMS: atom_id res chain seq x y z
N PRO A 1 8.23 19.96 -16.07
CA PRO A 1 8.69 18.81 -16.85
C PRO A 1 8.39 17.52 -16.10
N SER A 2 8.08 16.47 -16.83
CA SER A 2 7.85 15.12 -16.31
C SER A 2 8.79 14.13 -17.01
N PHE A 3 9.20 13.08 -16.30
CA PHE A 3 10.02 12.00 -16.87
C PHE A 3 9.56 10.66 -16.31
N LYS A 4 9.89 9.59 -17.00
CA LYS A 4 9.54 8.22 -16.61
C LYS A 4 10.80 7.43 -16.28
N TYR A 5 10.80 6.77 -15.11
CA TYR A 5 11.87 5.89 -14.66
C TYR A 5 11.29 4.60 -14.06
N LEU A 6 11.78 3.45 -14.50
CA LEU A 6 11.29 2.12 -14.08
C LEU A 6 9.76 1.98 -14.08
N GLY A 7 9.10 2.52 -15.11
CA GLY A 7 7.64 2.44 -15.23
C GLY A 7 6.84 3.47 -14.42
N ILE A 8 7.52 4.23 -13.55
CA ILE A 8 6.93 5.27 -12.71
C ILE A 8 7.16 6.63 -13.37
N SER A 9 6.12 7.44 -13.41
CA SER A 9 6.19 8.82 -13.92
C SER A 9 6.40 9.78 -12.76
N PHE A 10 7.36 10.67 -12.92
CA PHE A 10 7.71 11.70 -11.95
C PHE A 10 7.43 13.08 -12.52
N VAL A 11 6.97 13.97 -11.66
CA VAL A 11 6.82 15.40 -11.96
C VAL A 11 7.86 16.16 -11.17
N THR A 12 8.62 17.01 -11.87
CA THR A 12 9.64 17.87 -11.29
C THR A 12 9.02 19.20 -10.85
N GLY A 13 9.36 19.63 -9.65
CA GLY A 13 9.00 20.91 -9.05
C GLY A 13 10.04 21.26 -7.98
N ARG A 14 9.64 21.90 -6.90
CA ARG A 14 10.52 22.09 -5.73
C ARG A 14 10.98 20.77 -5.11
N ARG A 15 10.18 19.71 -5.27
CA ARG A 15 10.49 18.34 -4.87
C ARG A 15 10.05 17.39 -5.99
N LEU A 16 10.74 16.28 -6.10
CA LEU A 16 10.33 15.19 -6.98
C LEU A 16 9.04 14.55 -6.43
N LYS A 17 8.02 14.46 -7.26
CA LYS A 17 6.72 13.86 -6.90
C LYS A 17 6.36 12.76 -7.89
N VAL A 18 5.69 11.72 -7.40
CA VAL A 18 5.11 10.68 -8.25
C VAL A 18 3.84 11.20 -8.90
N ASP A 19 3.66 10.91 -10.18
CA ASP A 19 2.42 11.20 -10.90
C ASP A 19 1.40 10.08 -10.66
N CYS A 20 0.55 10.29 -9.66
CA CYS A 20 -0.50 9.33 -9.31
C CYS A 20 -1.64 9.28 -10.34
N ASP A 21 -1.82 10.30 -11.19
CA ASP A 21 -2.90 10.32 -12.18
C ASP A 21 -2.67 9.30 -13.29
N ILE A 22 -1.42 9.10 -13.70
CA ILE A 22 -1.06 8.06 -14.65
C ILE A 22 -1.31 6.67 -14.05
N VAL A 23 -0.97 6.48 -12.77
CA VAL A 23 -1.21 5.22 -12.05
C VAL A 23 -2.71 4.93 -11.96
N LYS A 24 -3.50 5.91 -11.54
CA LYS A 24 -4.98 5.80 -11.45
C LYS A 24 -5.61 5.49 -12.81
N ARG A 25 -5.16 6.13 -13.90
CA ARG A 25 -5.66 5.84 -15.25
C ARG A 25 -5.42 4.40 -15.67
N LYS A 26 -4.19 3.89 -15.47
CA LYS A 26 -3.87 2.47 -15.76
C LYS A 26 -4.71 1.51 -14.91
N PHE A 27 -4.84 1.82 -13.64
CA PHE A 27 -5.65 1.05 -12.70
C PHE A 27 -7.11 0.98 -13.14
N PHE A 28 -7.75 2.11 -13.44
CA PHE A 28 -9.15 2.12 -13.88
C PHE A 28 -9.36 1.44 -15.24
N ALA A 29 -8.40 1.53 -16.16
CA ALA A 29 -8.45 0.81 -17.42
C ALA A 29 -8.46 -0.71 -17.18
N ALA A 30 -7.56 -1.22 -16.34
CA ALA A 30 -7.53 -2.64 -15.98
C ALA A 30 -8.81 -3.07 -15.23
N CYS A 31 -9.27 -2.28 -14.26
CA CYS A 31 -10.50 -2.55 -13.52
C CYS A 31 -11.72 -2.64 -14.44
N ASN A 32 -11.85 -1.69 -15.37
CA ASN A 32 -12.98 -1.67 -16.31
C ASN A 32 -12.96 -2.87 -17.26
N SER A 33 -11.76 -3.28 -17.73
CA SER A 33 -11.60 -4.47 -18.56
C SER A 33 -12.05 -5.73 -17.83
N ILE A 34 -11.62 -5.93 -16.57
CA ILE A 34 -12.03 -7.10 -15.78
C ILE A 34 -13.53 -7.07 -15.49
N LEU A 35 -14.08 -5.92 -15.04
CA LEU A 35 -15.50 -5.81 -14.72
C LEU A 35 -16.38 -6.03 -15.95
N GLY A 36 -15.98 -5.54 -17.12
CA GLY A 36 -16.69 -5.75 -18.38
C GLY A 36 -16.71 -7.22 -18.82
N ASN A 37 -15.61 -7.93 -18.62
CA ASN A 37 -15.51 -9.34 -19.01
C ASN A 37 -16.08 -10.31 -17.95
N SER A 38 -16.35 -9.85 -16.74
CA SER A 38 -16.82 -10.67 -15.61
C SER A 38 -18.23 -10.29 -15.13
N THR A 39 -19.09 -9.76 -16.01
CA THR A 39 -20.44 -9.26 -15.67
C THR A 39 -21.32 -10.31 -15.00
N HIS A 40 -21.22 -11.56 -15.39
CA HIS A 40 -21.98 -12.68 -14.85
C HIS A 40 -21.26 -13.43 -13.72
N GLY A 41 -20.07 -12.99 -13.34
CA GLY A 41 -19.29 -13.62 -12.27
C GLY A 41 -19.82 -13.26 -10.89
N HIS A 42 -19.71 -14.21 -9.95
CA HIS A 42 -20.00 -13.95 -8.53
C HIS A 42 -19.09 -12.83 -8.00
N GLU A 43 -19.60 -11.97 -7.11
CA GLU A 43 -18.90 -10.79 -6.58
C GLU A 43 -17.53 -11.12 -5.99
N MET A 44 -17.42 -12.24 -5.28
CA MET A 44 -16.15 -12.65 -4.68
C MET A 44 -15.11 -13.05 -5.73
N VAL A 45 -15.52 -13.66 -6.85
CA VAL A 45 -14.60 -13.97 -7.95
C VAL A 45 -14.14 -12.67 -8.62
N ARG A 46 -15.06 -11.74 -8.85
CA ARG A 46 -14.75 -10.42 -9.40
C ARG A 46 -13.79 -9.66 -8.50
N LEU A 47 -13.99 -9.70 -7.18
CA LEU A 47 -13.09 -9.11 -6.21
C LEU A 47 -11.70 -9.76 -6.26
N ALA A 48 -11.62 -11.09 -6.25
CA ALA A 48 -10.35 -11.82 -6.33
C ALA A 48 -9.56 -11.49 -7.60
N LEU A 49 -10.23 -11.33 -8.75
CA LEU A 49 -9.60 -10.88 -9.98
C LEU A 49 -9.06 -9.44 -9.87
N GLN A 50 -9.80 -8.53 -9.25
CA GLN A 50 -9.35 -7.17 -9.02
C GLN A 50 -8.15 -7.11 -8.06
N GLU A 51 -8.17 -7.91 -6.99
CA GLU A 51 -7.05 -8.02 -6.04
C GLU A 51 -5.80 -8.57 -6.72
N SER A 52 -5.94 -9.56 -7.60
CA SER A 52 -4.80 -10.19 -8.25
C SER A 52 -4.17 -9.36 -9.37
N TYR A 53 -4.97 -8.64 -10.15
CA TYR A 53 -4.50 -7.96 -11.36
C TYR A 53 -4.46 -6.44 -11.23
N CYS A 54 -5.38 -5.82 -10.50
CA CYS A 54 -5.48 -4.37 -10.44
C CYS A 54 -4.78 -3.78 -9.21
N LEU A 55 -4.89 -4.41 -8.04
CA LEU A 55 -4.26 -3.93 -6.82
C LEU A 55 -2.74 -3.76 -6.96
N PRO A 56 -1.99 -4.69 -7.61
CA PRO A 56 -0.55 -4.52 -7.83
C PRO A 56 -0.20 -3.25 -8.62
N ILE A 57 -1.09 -2.78 -9.51
CA ILE A 57 -0.86 -1.54 -10.28
C ILE A 57 -0.81 -0.32 -9.35
N LEU A 58 -1.70 -0.28 -8.34
CA LEU A 58 -1.69 0.78 -7.33
C LEU A 58 -0.51 0.65 -6.37
N GLN A 59 -0.11 -0.57 -6.03
CA GLN A 59 0.96 -0.83 -5.06
C GLN A 59 2.37 -0.71 -5.67
N TYR A 60 2.48 -0.70 -7.00
CA TYR A 60 3.77 -0.69 -7.66
C TYR A 60 4.60 0.53 -7.28
N GLY A 61 5.75 0.27 -6.67
CA GLY A 61 6.70 1.30 -6.25
C GLY A 61 6.33 2.06 -4.96
N LEU A 62 5.12 1.89 -4.40
CA LEU A 62 4.71 2.62 -3.18
C LEU A 62 5.65 2.41 -1.99
N ALA A 63 6.19 1.20 -1.85
CA ALA A 63 7.07 0.86 -0.74
C ALA A 63 8.43 1.58 -0.78
N ALA A 64 8.89 1.94 -1.99
CA ALA A 64 10.20 2.55 -2.22
C ALA A 64 10.14 4.06 -2.47
N LEU A 65 8.94 4.63 -2.59
CA LEU A 65 8.75 6.01 -2.99
C LEU A 65 8.09 6.83 -1.89
N HIS A 66 8.49 8.09 -1.82
CA HIS A 66 7.81 9.05 -0.95
C HIS A 66 6.46 9.44 -1.56
N ILE A 67 5.38 8.95 -0.96
CA ILE A 67 3.99 9.26 -1.33
C ILE A 67 3.39 10.15 -0.24
N THR A 68 2.83 11.28 -0.63
CA THR A 68 2.16 12.18 0.31
C THR A 68 0.86 11.57 0.83
N GLY A 69 0.43 11.97 2.04
CA GLY A 69 -0.84 11.49 2.61
C GLY A 69 -2.05 11.78 1.71
N SER A 70 -2.08 12.92 1.01
CA SER A 70 -3.13 13.23 0.04
C SER A 70 -3.14 12.24 -1.14
N GLN A 71 -1.99 11.94 -1.72
CA GLN A 71 -1.86 10.96 -2.81
C GLN A 71 -2.28 9.55 -2.35
N LEU A 72 -1.89 9.16 -1.14
CA LEU A 72 -2.28 7.87 -0.57
C LEU A 72 -3.79 7.78 -0.38
N ASN A 73 -4.43 8.86 0.11
CA ASN A 73 -5.89 8.93 0.23
C ASN A 73 -6.60 8.88 -1.13
N GLU A 74 -6.04 9.48 -2.17
CA GLU A 74 -6.56 9.39 -3.54
C GLU A 74 -6.50 7.95 -4.08
N LEU A 75 -5.40 7.24 -3.83
CA LEU A 75 -5.27 5.82 -4.22
C LEU A 75 -6.22 4.93 -3.42
N ASN A 76 -6.39 5.19 -2.12
CA ASN A 76 -7.38 4.52 -1.29
C ASN A 76 -8.81 4.75 -1.81
N ALA A 77 -9.14 5.97 -2.18
CA ALA A 77 -10.45 6.28 -2.78
C ALA A 77 -10.66 5.53 -4.11
N ALA A 78 -9.61 5.43 -4.94
CA ALA A 78 -9.67 4.65 -6.18
C ALA A 78 -9.89 3.16 -5.91
N TRP A 79 -9.22 2.59 -4.90
CA TRP A 79 -9.42 1.19 -4.50
C TRP A 79 -10.83 0.96 -3.92
N ASN A 80 -11.32 1.84 -3.06
CA ASN A 80 -12.67 1.76 -2.52
C ASN A 80 -13.77 1.84 -3.58
N MET A 81 -13.50 2.48 -4.74
CA MET A 81 -14.43 2.51 -5.87
C MET A 81 -14.64 1.10 -6.46
N VAL A 82 -13.65 0.22 -6.42
CA VAL A 82 -13.78 -1.17 -6.88
C VAL A 82 -14.83 -1.92 -6.07
N TYR A 83 -14.77 -1.82 -4.74
CA TYR A 83 -15.77 -2.43 -3.86
C TYR A 83 -17.17 -1.91 -4.16
N ARG A 84 -17.32 -0.59 -4.31
CA ARG A 84 -18.62 -0.01 -4.64
C ARG A 84 -19.19 -0.55 -5.94
N ARG A 85 -18.36 -0.68 -6.98
CA ARG A 85 -18.78 -1.19 -8.29
C ARG A 85 -19.13 -2.68 -8.28
N ILE A 86 -18.40 -3.49 -7.50
CA ILE A 86 -18.65 -4.93 -7.42
C ILE A 86 -19.93 -5.21 -6.63
N PHE A 87 -20.11 -4.54 -5.48
CA PHE A 87 -21.19 -4.82 -4.53
C PHE A 87 -22.39 -3.86 -4.66
N GLY A 88 -22.43 -3.00 -5.68
CA GLY A 88 -23.58 -2.14 -5.97
C GLY A 88 -23.77 -0.96 -5.02
N TYR A 89 -22.72 -0.53 -4.31
CA TYR A 89 -22.78 0.63 -3.41
C TYR A 89 -22.79 1.95 -4.19
N HIS A 90 -23.48 2.96 -3.66
CA HIS A 90 -23.45 4.31 -4.22
C HIS A 90 -22.08 4.98 -4.03
N LYS A 91 -21.80 5.99 -4.86
CA LYS A 91 -20.49 6.67 -4.92
C LYS A 91 -20.00 7.21 -3.58
N TYR A 92 -20.91 7.65 -2.72
CA TYR A 92 -20.56 8.31 -1.45
C TYR A 92 -20.73 7.40 -0.22
N GLU A 93 -21.20 6.17 -0.40
CA GLU A 93 -21.33 5.22 0.70
C GLU A 93 -19.99 4.73 1.19
N SER A 94 -19.89 4.55 2.51
CA SER A 94 -18.70 3.98 3.12
C SER A 94 -18.65 2.47 2.87
N VAL A 95 -17.52 1.99 2.36
CA VAL A 95 -17.27 0.56 2.16
C VAL A 95 -16.41 -0.05 3.26
N ARG A 96 -16.09 0.72 4.30
CA ARG A 96 -15.20 0.29 5.38
C ARG A 96 -15.71 -0.97 6.08
N LEU A 97 -17.00 -0.96 6.48
CA LEU A 97 -17.62 -2.12 7.12
C LEU A 97 -17.64 -3.33 6.19
N LEU A 98 -17.94 -3.14 4.90
CA LEU A 98 -17.92 -4.21 3.91
C LEU A 98 -16.52 -4.85 3.81
N ILE A 99 -15.47 -4.04 3.70
CA ILE A 99 -14.07 -4.51 3.61
C ILE A 99 -13.74 -5.34 4.86
N HIS A 100 -14.10 -4.85 6.04
CA HIS A 100 -13.90 -5.56 7.31
C HIS A 100 -14.68 -6.90 7.36
N CYS A 101 -15.96 -6.91 7.02
CA CYS A 101 -16.78 -8.13 7.00
C CYS A 101 -16.27 -9.17 6.00
N LEU A 102 -15.61 -8.75 4.92
CA LEU A 102 -14.96 -9.64 3.97
C LEU A 102 -13.58 -10.15 4.44
N GLY A 103 -13.12 -9.74 5.63
CA GLY A 103 -11.79 -10.07 6.15
C GLY A 103 -10.66 -9.50 5.30
N ARG A 104 -10.88 -8.32 4.69
CA ARG A 104 -9.89 -7.66 3.83
C ARG A 104 -9.31 -6.43 4.50
N LEU A 105 -8.07 -6.11 4.15
CA LEU A 105 -7.41 -4.89 4.58
C LEU A 105 -7.76 -3.75 3.63
N ASP A 106 -7.92 -2.55 4.16
CA ASP A 106 -8.03 -1.34 3.33
C ASP A 106 -6.68 -1.01 2.66
N PHE A 107 -6.72 -0.12 1.69
CA PHE A 107 -5.52 0.22 0.91
C PHE A 107 -4.43 0.87 1.77
N LEU A 108 -4.79 1.58 2.82
CA LEU A 108 -3.82 2.23 3.73
C LEU A 108 -3.03 1.17 4.50
N HIS A 109 -3.69 0.16 5.05
CA HIS A 109 -3.04 -0.97 5.72
C HIS A 109 -2.19 -1.81 4.74
N LEU A 110 -2.71 -2.05 3.52
CA LEU A 110 -1.96 -2.75 2.47
C LEU A 110 -0.68 -1.99 2.09
N SER A 111 -0.71 -0.65 2.06
CA SER A 111 0.48 0.16 1.78
C SER A 111 1.54 0.06 2.88
N ILE A 112 1.12 0.07 4.15
CA ILE A 112 2.01 -0.13 5.30
C ILE A 112 2.65 -1.52 5.25
N LEU A 113 1.84 -2.54 5.01
CA LEU A 113 2.32 -3.92 4.89
C LEU A 113 3.33 -4.09 3.75
N SER A 114 3.08 -3.44 2.60
CA SER A 114 4.01 -3.43 1.47
C SER A 114 5.34 -2.77 1.83
N ALA A 115 5.30 -1.63 2.52
CA ALA A 115 6.50 -0.94 3.00
C ALA A 115 7.31 -1.82 3.98
N LEU A 116 6.64 -2.46 4.94
CA LEU A 116 7.32 -3.35 5.89
C LEU A 116 7.96 -4.56 5.21
N ARG A 117 7.26 -5.17 4.23
CA ARG A 117 7.82 -6.28 3.43
C ARG A 117 9.05 -5.84 2.64
N PHE A 118 9.01 -4.64 2.06
CA PHE A 118 10.15 -4.06 1.36
C PHE A 118 11.33 -3.84 2.31
N TYR A 119 11.13 -3.24 3.47
CA TYR A 119 12.18 -3.03 4.46
C TYR A 119 12.78 -4.36 4.95
N LYS A 120 11.93 -5.36 5.20
CA LYS A 120 12.40 -6.71 5.53
C LYS A 120 13.26 -7.31 4.43
N SER A 121 12.88 -7.14 3.18
CA SER A 121 13.67 -7.62 2.04
C SER A 121 15.03 -6.91 1.96
N CYS A 122 15.06 -5.60 2.19
CA CYS A 122 16.30 -4.83 2.22
C CYS A 122 17.23 -5.27 3.35
N LEU A 123 16.69 -5.59 4.54
CA LEU A 123 17.47 -6.08 5.67
C LEU A 123 18.11 -7.45 5.43
N LYS A 124 17.51 -8.27 4.57
CA LYS A 124 18.06 -9.57 4.18
C LYS A 124 19.10 -9.48 3.06
N SER A 125 19.30 -8.28 2.50
CA SER A 125 20.27 -8.08 1.43
C SER A 125 21.70 -8.14 1.98
N GLU A 126 22.56 -8.88 1.31
CA GLU A 126 23.99 -8.96 1.62
C GLU A 126 24.77 -7.73 1.11
N SER A 127 24.11 -6.83 0.39
CA SER A 127 24.73 -5.62 -0.16
C SER A 127 25.00 -4.61 0.95
N LEU A 128 26.28 -4.27 1.12
CA LEU A 128 26.73 -3.25 2.06
C LEU A 128 26.10 -1.87 1.78
N ILE A 129 25.87 -1.55 0.51
CA ILE A 129 25.20 -0.30 0.10
C ILE A 129 23.77 -0.26 0.62
N VAL A 130 23.02 -1.36 0.45
CA VAL A 130 21.64 -1.45 0.93
C VAL A 130 21.61 -1.36 2.45
N ALA A 131 22.52 -2.04 3.16
CA ALA A 131 22.61 -1.99 4.62
C ALA A 131 22.84 -0.56 5.12
N ASN A 132 23.80 0.17 4.52
CA ASN A 132 24.09 1.56 4.88
C ASN A 132 22.92 2.50 4.58
N LEU A 133 22.27 2.36 3.42
CA LEU A 133 21.08 3.14 3.09
C LEU A 133 19.91 2.88 4.05
N MET A 134 19.72 1.63 4.44
CA MET A 134 18.69 1.27 5.40
C MET A 134 18.98 1.81 6.80
N PHE A 135 20.25 1.82 7.21
CA PHE A 135 20.67 2.46 8.47
C PHE A 135 20.35 3.95 8.48
N ILE A 136 20.72 4.68 7.42
CA ILE A 136 20.38 6.11 7.27
C ILE A 136 18.85 6.30 7.29
N PHE A 137 18.12 5.48 6.54
CA PHE A 137 16.66 5.56 6.46
C PHE A 137 15.98 5.30 7.81
N SER A 138 16.50 4.39 8.65
CA SER A 138 15.96 4.12 9.98
C SER A 138 16.01 5.33 10.92
N MET A 139 16.93 6.25 10.67
CA MET A 139 17.01 7.50 11.42
C MET A 139 15.97 8.52 10.98
N THR A 140 15.30 8.29 9.85
CA THR A 140 14.28 9.22 9.35
C THR A 140 12.95 9.09 10.12
N GLY A 141 12.24 10.21 10.22
CA GLY A 141 10.89 10.21 10.81
C GLY A 141 9.88 9.39 10.02
N GLU A 142 10.10 9.19 8.71
CA GLU A 142 9.21 8.40 7.85
C GLU A 142 9.21 6.92 8.24
N PHE A 143 10.40 6.33 8.44
CA PHE A 143 10.53 4.96 8.91
C PHE A 143 9.84 4.76 10.26
N LYS A 144 10.12 5.65 11.21
CA LYS A 144 9.52 5.63 12.55
C LYS A 144 7.99 5.73 12.50
N LEU A 145 7.47 6.57 11.60
CA LEU A 145 6.03 6.73 11.39
C LEU A 145 5.37 5.46 10.83
N VAL A 146 6.04 4.75 9.91
CA VAL A 146 5.55 3.46 9.38
C VAL A 146 5.52 2.42 10.49
N CYS A 147 6.57 2.32 11.31
CA CYS A 147 6.60 1.40 12.46
C CYS A 147 5.50 1.72 13.48
N LEU A 148 5.25 3.01 13.76
CA LEU A 148 4.19 3.44 14.66
C LEU A 148 2.80 3.06 14.13
N LYS A 149 2.54 3.33 12.85
CA LYS A 149 1.27 2.97 12.18
C LYS A 149 1.05 1.46 12.08
N ALA A 150 2.13 0.68 12.07
CA ALA A 150 2.08 -0.76 12.05
C ALA A 150 1.95 -1.39 13.47
N GLY A 151 1.84 -0.55 14.52
CA GLY A 151 1.77 -1.04 15.90
C GLY A 151 3.06 -1.67 16.43
N LEU A 152 4.18 -1.52 15.69
CA LEU A 152 5.47 -2.09 16.07
C LEU A 152 6.19 -1.29 17.18
N CYS A 153 5.78 -0.08 17.43
CA CYS A 153 6.28 0.76 18.51
C CYS A 153 5.18 1.70 19.03
N ASN A 154 5.20 1.97 20.32
CA ASN A 154 4.20 2.84 20.97
C ASN A 154 4.59 4.32 20.88
N ASN A 155 5.84 4.61 20.50
CA ASN A 155 6.38 5.96 20.51
C ASN A 155 7.46 6.12 19.44
N LEU A 156 7.52 7.29 18.79
CA LEU A 156 8.56 7.59 17.80
C LEU A 156 9.99 7.55 18.36
N SER A 157 10.16 7.86 19.65
CA SER A 157 11.46 7.81 20.34
C SER A 157 11.96 6.39 20.55
N ASN A 158 11.08 5.40 20.66
CA ASN A 158 11.43 4.00 20.95
C ASN A 158 11.49 3.12 19.70
N CYS A 159 11.30 3.67 18.52
CA CYS A 159 11.44 2.94 17.28
C CYS A 159 12.90 2.58 17.01
N SER A 160 13.23 1.30 17.06
CA SER A 160 14.55 0.78 16.73
C SER A 160 14.49 -0.38 15.74
N TRP A 161 15.62 -0.68 15.07
CA TRP A 161 15.75 -1.80 14.15
C TRP A 161 15.45 -3.16 14.77
N SER A 162 15.65 -3.30 16.08
CA SER A 162 15.37 -4.54 16.82
C SER A 162 13.93 -5.01 16.68
N TYR A 163 12.97 -4.09 16.54
CA TYR A 163 11.58 -4.44 16.35
C TYR A 163 11.29 -5.13 15.01
N LEU A 164 11.97 -4.74 13.92
CA LEU A 164 11.83 -5.41 12.63
C LEU A 164 12.42 -6.82 12.63
N ASN A 165 13.48 -7.07 13.40
CA ASN A 165 14.08 -8.39 13.52
C ASN A 165 13.25 -9.33 14.41
N LEU A 166 12.62 -8.83 15.47
CA LEU A 166 11.84 -9.63 16.41
C LEU A 166 10.44 -10.00 15.88
N SER A 167 9.77 -9.07 15.19
CA SER A 167 8.42 -9.32 14.63
C SER A 167 8.43 -10.28 13.44
N VAL A 168 9.60 -10.49 12.83
CA VAL A 168 9.79 -11.35 11.66
C VAL A 168 9.75 -12.84 12.00
N ALA A 169 9.97 -13.21 13.26
CA ALA A 169 10.06 -14.61 13.66
C ALA A 169 8.73 -15.24 14.12
N GLY A 170 7.68 -14.49 14.46
CA GLY A 170 6.58 -15.16 15.14
C GLY A 170 5.17 -14.59 15.16
N SER A 171 4.87 -13.38 14.67
CA SER A 171 3.54 -12.82 15.00
C SER A 171 2.91 -11.85 13.99
N PHE A 172 3.08 -12.08 12.70
CA PHE A 172 2.39 -11.26 11.70
C PHE A 172 0.87 -11.52 11.64
N SER A 173 0.40 -12.68 12.08
CA SER A 173 -1.03 -13.01 12.14
C SER A 173 -1.74 -12.36 13.33
N SER A 174 -1.09 -12.27 14.48
CA SER A 174 -1.72 -11.74 15.71
C SER A 174 -1.76 -10.21 15.79
N ASN A 175 -0.82 -9.50 15.14
CA ASN A 175 -0.78 -8.03 15.18
C ASN A 175 -1.63 -7.38 14.09
N VAL A 176 -2.03 -8.10 13.06
CA VAL A 176 -3.01 -7.62 12.08
C VAL A 176 -4.41 -7.60 12.69
N GLU A 177 -4.73 -8.56 13.56
CA GLU A 177 -5.99 -8.60 14.32
C GLU A 177 -6.08 -7.49 15.38
N ALA A 178 -4.93 -7.04 15.94
CA ALA A 178 -4.89 -5.96 16.94
C ALA A 178 -5.02 -4.54 16.35
N LEU A 179 -4.91 -4.36 15.03
CA LEU A 179 -5.15 -3.09 14.35
C LEU A 179 -6.63 -2.84 14.05
N ASP A 180 -7.50 -3.84 14.31
CA ASP A 180 -8.94 -3.78 14.08
C ASP A 180 -9.77 -3.42 15.33
N THR A 181 -9.13 -3.17 16.47
CA THR A 181 -9.75 -2.61 17.67
C THR A 181 -9.40 -1.12 17.86
#